data_e0c241a9f02887bdd0955783abc181e9
#
_entry.id   e0c241a9f02887bdd0955783abc181e9
#
_cell.length_a   1.000
_cell.length_b   1.000
_cell.length_c   1.000
_cell.angle_alpha   90.00
_cell.angle_beta   90.00
_cell.angle_gamma   90.00
#
_symmetry.space_group_name_H-M   'P 1'
#
loop_
_entity.id
_entity.type
_entity.pdbx_description
1 polymer ?
#
loop_
_entity_poly.entity_id
_entity_poly.type
_entity_poly.pdbx_seq_one_letter_code
_entity_poly.pdbx_strand_id
1 'polypeptide(L)'
;KERIPDRIFKNAFQIELIDVDPSVLIERLNNGKIYVKNQAKKALKNFFIRENLVALRELALRETANSVNKEVMINKNENFYHTNEHILVCLSSSPSNSKVIRTAARMAEAFHGKFTALFVETTSSRELKEGNIERLREHVKLAKDLGAKIETVYGDDVAYQVSEFSKISSVSKVIIGRTKKKRHLWSRFGIVDRLIELAPELDVYIIPDEEENVEDINKICLNKEKITIKDSLI
;
A
#
# COMPACT_ATOMS: atom_id res chain seq x y z
N LYS A 1 22.21 32.38 -6.06
CA LYS A 1 21.23 31.30 -5.87
C LYS A 1 21.67 30.49 -4.66
N GLU A 2 21.01 30.67 -3.55
CA GLU A 2 21.27 29.94 -2.32
C GLU A 2 20.66 28.54 -2.47
N ARG A 3 21.51 27.52 -2.61
CA ARG A 3 21.10 26.11 -2.62
C ARG A 3 22.05 25.33 -1.74
N ILE A 4 21.49 24.49 -0.90
CA ILE A 4 22.24 23.54 -0.10
C ILE A 4 22.28 22.22 -0.88
N PRO A 5 23.45 21.61 -1.12
CA PRO A 5 23.54 20.30 -1.76
C PRO A 5 22.86 19.22 -0.90
N ASP A 6 22.16 18.28 -1.55
CA ASP A 6 21.44 17.19 -0.87
C ASP A 6 22.32 16.35 0.06
N ARG A 7 23.62 16.21 -0.27
CA ARG A 7 24.58 15.51 0.58
C ARG A 7 24.75 16.11 1.97
N ILE A 8 24.65 17.45 2.09
CA ILE A 8 24.78 18.15 3.38
C ILE A 8 23.55 17.83 4.23
N PHE A 9 22.37 17.85 3.60
CA PHE A 9 21.11 17.52 4.26
C PHE A 9 21.09 16.06 4.73
N LYS A 10 21.54 15.13 3.87
CA LYS A 10 21.61 13.69 4.20
C LYS A 10 22.63 13.34 5.29
N ASN A 11 23.69 14.13 5.44
CA ASN A 11 24.77 13.91 6.41
C ASN A 11 24.60 14.76 7.67
N ALA A 12 23.53 15.53 7.79
CA ALA A 12 23.27 16.32 9.00
C ALA A 12 23.01 15.39 10.20
N PHE A 13 23.66 15.67 11.32
CA PHE A 13 23.48 14.92 12.56
C PHE A 13 22.06 15.11 13.14
N GLN A 14 21.50 16.31 12.98
CA GLN A 14 20.17 16.66 13.43
C GLN A 14 19.53 17.60 12.41
N ILE A 15 18.26 17.36 12.12
CA ILE A 15 17.43 18.22 11.28
C ILE A 15 16.28 18.75 12.14
N GLU A 16 16.19 20.07 12.29
CA GLU A 16 15.10 20.72 12.99
C GLU A 16 14.21 21.47 11.98
N LEU A 17 12.94 21.10 11.91
CA LEU A 17 11.97 21.79 11.07
C LEU A 17 11.23 22.84 11.87
N ILE A 18 11.44 24.11 11.49
CA ILE A 18 10.65 25.23 12.01
C ILE A 18 9.47 25.44 11.05
N ASP A 19 8.30 24.98 11.45
CA ASP A 19 7.09 25.08 10.63
C ASP A 19 6.49 26.48 10.71
N VAL A 20 6.48 27.19 9.58
CA VAL A 20 5.91 28.54 9.45
C VAL A 20 4.88 28.50 8.32
N ASP A 21 3.67 29.02 8.61
CA ASP A 21 2.63 29.09 7.59
C ASP A 21 3.05 29.94 6.39
N PRO A 22 2.78 29.52 5.15
CA PRO A 22 3.11 30.25 3.93
C PRO A 22 2.65 31.70 3.91
N SER A 23 1.48 32.02 4.47
CA SER A 23 0.96 33.39 4.55
C SER A 23 1.81 34.28 5.43
N VAL A 24 2.29 33.74 6.55
CA VAL A 24 3.19 34.46 7.49
C VAL A 24 4.55 34.71 6.84
N LEU A 25 5.07 33.76 6.07
CA LEU A 25 6.33 33.95 5.32
C LEU A 25 6.19 35.06 4.27
N ILE A 26 5.10 35.08 3.52
CA ILE A 26 4.81 36.08 2.51
C ILE A 26 4.66 37.47 3.18
N GLU A 27 3.96 37.55 4.31
CA GLU A 27 3.81 38.76 5.06
C GLU A 27 5.17 39.32 5.59
N ARG A 28 6.01 38.46 6.17
CA ARG A 28 7.36 38.82 6.60
C ARG A 28 8.22 39.31 5.45
N LEU A 29 8.07 38.71 4.26
CA LEU A 29 8.80 39.11 3.07
C LEU A 29 8.33 40.49 2.55
N ASN A 30 7.02 40.76 2.55
CA ASN A 30 6.44 42.05 2.20
C ASN A 30 6.88 43.18 3.17
N ASN A 31 6.98 42.85 4.44
CA ASN A 31 7.43 43.77 5.49
C ASN A 31 8.95 44.00 5.51
N GLY A 32 9.70 43.40 4.55
CA GLY A 32 11.15 43.54 4.45
C GLY A 32 11.94 42.87 5.59
N LYS A 33 11.31 41.94 6.31
CA LYS A 33 11.96 41.22 7.44
C LYS A 33 12.89 40.08 7.00
N ILE A 34 12.84 39.70 5.73
CA ILE A 34 13.64 38.60 5.16
C ILE A 34 14.65 39.13 4.15
N TYR A 35 14.19 39.94 3.21
CA TYR A 35 15.01 40.54 2.15
C TYR A 35 14.75 42.05 2.06
N VAL A 36 15.76 42.81 1.58
CA VAL A 36 15.55 44.21 1.23
C VAL A 36 14.51 44.40 0.13
N LYS A 37 13.77 45.50 0.14
CA LYS A 37 12.56 45.70 -0.69
C LYS A 37 12.68 45.32 -2.17
N ASN A 38 13.82 45.59 -2.81
CA ASN A 38 14.01 45.25 -4.25
C ASN A 38 14.17 43.75 -4.50
N GLN A 39 14.81 43.02 -3.59
CA GLN A 39 14.95 41.57 -3.66
C GLN A 39 13.63 40.87 -3.28
N ALA A 40 12.92 41.38 -2.28
CA ALA A 40 11.61 40.89 -1.86
C ALA A 40 10.61 40.88 -3.03
N LYS A 41 10.52 41.99 -3.80
CA LYS A 41 9.64 42.08 -4.99
C LYS A 41 9.95 41.03 -6.07
N LYS A 42 11.23 40.70 -6.30
CA LYS A 42 11.65 39.66 -7.24
C LYS A 42 11.34 38.26 -6.72
N ALA A 43 11.54 38.03 -5.43
CA ALA A 43 11.28 36.78 -4.77
C ALA A 43 9.78 36.42 -4.76
N LEU A 44 8.91 37.37 -4.47
CA LEU A 44 7.45 37.25 -4.49
C LEU A 44 6.88 36.92 -5.88
N LYS A 45 7.52 37.42 -6.94
CA LYS A 45 7.07 37.15 -8.32
C LYS A 45 7.45 35.75 -8.83
N ASN A 46 8.45 35.11 -8.22
CA ASN A 46 9.02 33.86 -8.74
C ASN A 46 8.82 32.66 -7.83
N PHE A 47 9.49 32.66 -6.68
CA PHE A 47 9.55 31.48 -5.82
C PHE A 47 8.57 31.56 -4.64
N PHE A 48 8.42 32.74 -4.01
CA PHE A 48 7.57 32.92 -2.83
C PHE A 48 6.10 33.16 -3.20
N ILE A 49 5.57 32.26 -4.01
CA ILE A 49 4.12 32.15 -4.26
C ILE A 49 3.57 31.06 -3.35
N ARG A 50 2.31 31.17 -2.97
CA ARG A 50 1.67 30.29 -1.96
C ARG A 50 1.78 28.82 -2.31
N GLU A 51 1.55 28.47 -3.57
CA GLU A 51 1.56 27.10 -4.08
C GLU A 51 2.94 26.45 -3.92
N ASN A 52 4.00 27.17 -4.26
CA ASN A 52 5.37 26.69 -4.10
C ASN A 52 5.75 26.51 -2.62
N LEU A 53 5.31 27.42 -1.75
CA LEU A 53 5.59 27.35 -0.32
C LEU A 53 4.84 26.20 0.35
N VAL A 54 3.60 25.93 -0.05
CA VAL A 54 2.83 24.77 0.42
C VAL A 54 3.52 23.47 0.00
N ALA A 55 3.90 23.35 -1.28
CA ALA A 55 4.62 22.17 -1.77
C ALA A 55 5.97 21.97 -1.07
N LEU A 56 6.73 23.05 -0.85
CA LEU A 56 7.99 22.99 -0.12
C LEU A 56 7.81 22.57 1.34
N ARG A 57 6.77 23.08 2.00
CA ARG A 57 6.41 22.68 3.37
C ARG A 57 6.09 21.19 3.45
N GLU A 58 5.29 20.67 2.52
CA GLU A 58 4.98 19.24 2.45
C GLU A 58 6.24 18.40 2.26
N LEU A 59 7.12 18.79 1.33
CA LEU A 59 8.38 18.08 1.09
C LEU A 59 9.29 18.11 2.34
N ALA A 60 9.38 19.24 3.03
CA ALA A 60 10.19 19.37 4.22
C ALA A 60 9.66 18.52 5.38
N LEU A 61 8.35 18.51 5.60
CA LEU A 61 7.69 17.65 6.60
C LEU A 61 7.94 16.17 6.31
N ARG A 62 7.78 15.75 5.04
CA ARG A 62 8.03 14.39 4.60
C ARG A 62 9.49 13.97 4.83
N GLU A 63 10.46 14.82 4.47
CA GLU A 63 11.88 14.50 4.63
C GLU A 63 12.28 14.43 6.10
N THR A 64 11.70 15.29 6.94
CA THR A 64 11.91 15.22 8.40
C THR A 64 11.33 13.94 8.99
N ALA A 65 10.12 13.53 8.59
CA ALA A 65 9.52 12.27 8.99
C ALA A 65 10.39 11.07 8.54
N ASN A 66 10.92 11.10 7.31
CA ASN A 66 11.81 10.07 6.81
C ASN A 66 13.12 9.96 7.61
N SER A 67 13.68 11.09 8.09
CA SER A 67 14.91 11.07 8.90
C SER A 67 14.67 10.47 10.28
N VAL A 68 13.54 10.81 10.93
CA VAL A 68 13.13 10.19 12.20
C VAL A 68 12.93 8.70 12.05
N ASN A 69 12.29 8.25 10.95
CA ASN A 69 12.11 6.82 10.68
C ASN A 69 13.43 6.07 10.50
N LYS A 70 14.45 6.69 9.91
CA LYS A 70 15.79 6.09 9.79
C LYS A 70 16.44 5.89 11.16
N GLU A 71 16.31 6.84 12.07
CA GLU A 71 16.84 6.73 13.44
C GLU A 71 16.15 5.62 14.22
N VAL A 72 14.83 5.48 14.08
CA VAL A 72 14.03 4.41 14.70
C VAL A 72 14.45 3.03 14.17
N MET A 73 14.74 2.91 12.86
CA MET A 73 15.22 1.66 12.26
C MET A 73 16.62 1.24 12.76
N ILE A 74 17.47 2.17 13.17
CA ILE A 74 18.81 1.89 13.69
C ILE A 74 18.74 1.42 15.15
N ASN A 75 17.78 1.92 15.93
CA ASN A 75 17.57 1.56 17.32
C ASN A 75 16.53 0.41 17.45
N LYS A 76 16.85 -0.77 16.92
CA LYS A 76 16.02 -1.99 17.02
C LYS A 76 15.79 -2.40 18.48
N ASN A 77 14.72 -1.92 19.09
CA ASN A 77 14.07 -2.60 20.20
C ASN A 77 12.55 -2.36 20.13
N GLU A 78 11.85 -3.42 19.85
CA GLU A 78 10.47 -3.80 20.19
C GLU A 78 9.47 -2.66 20.51
N ASN A 79 8.87 -2.10 19.51
CA ASN A 79 7.49 -1.58 19.41
C ASN A 79 7.43 -0.59 18.22
N PHE A 80 7.29 -1.15 17.01
CA PHE A 80 7.25 -0.34 15.79
C PHE A 80 5.86 0.26 15.58
N TYR A 81 5.74 1.57 15.74
CA TYR A 81 4.73 2.34 15.03
C TYR A 81 5.22 2.51 13.58
N HIS A 82 4.62 1.79 12.65
CA HIS A 82 4.93 1.91 11.22
C HIS A 82 4.45 3.26 10.70
N THR A 83 5.34 4.25 10.64
CA THR A 83 5.04 5.56 10.03
C THR A 83 5.12 5.53 8.50
N ASN A 84 5.73 4.48 7.92
CA ASN A 84 5.75 4.22 6.48
C ASN A 84 4.95 2.96 6.17
N GLU A 85 3.80 3.12 5.55
CA GLU A 85 2.99 2.00 5.10
C GLU A 85 3.76 1.12 4.09
N HIS A 86 3.66 -0.19 4.26
CA HIS A 86 4.20 -1.15 3.33
C HIS A 86 3.08 -2.11 2.89
N ILE A 87 2.65 -1.94 1.67
CA ILE A 87 1.57 -2.70 1.07
C ILE A 87 2.13 -3.93 0.37
N LEU A 88 1.67 -5.11 0.77
CA LEU A 88 1.99 -6.39 0.15
C LEU A 88 0.78 -6.91 -0.63
N VAL A 89 0.97 -7.31 -1.87
CA VAL A 89 -0.02 -8.04 -2.65
C VAL A 89 0.45 -9.46 -2.91
N CYS A 90 -0.42 -10.45 -2.68
CA CYS A 90 -0.13 -11.84 -3.01
C CYS A 90 -0.44 -12.11 -4.49
N LEU A 91 0.57 -12.55 -5.24
CA LEU A 91 0.42 -12.94 -6.64
C LEU A 91 -0.12 -14.37 -6.76
N SER A 92 -1.03 -14.56 -7.71
CA SER A 92 -1.58 -15.85 -8.06
C SER A 92 -1.94 -15.92 -9.54
N SER A 93 -2.19 -17.14 -10.05
CA SER A 93 -2.69 -17.34 -11.41
C SER A 93 -4.22 -17.20 -11.54
N SER A 94 -4.92 -16.73 -10.49
CA SER A 94 -6.37 -16.50 -10.55
C SER A 94 -6.70 -15.35 -11.51
N PRO A 95 -7.75 -15.47 -12.36
CA PRO A 95 -8.17 -14.38 -13.26
C PRO A 95 -8.45 -13.06 -12.56
N SER A 96 -8.98 -13.09 -11.34
CA SER A 96 -9.28 -11.90 -10.53
C SER A 96 -8.04 -11.22 -9.92
N ASN A 97 -6.85 -11.83 -9.99
CA ASN A 97 -5.66 -11.29 -9.36
C ASN A 97 -5.22 -9.94 -9.96
N SER A 98 -5.52 -9.67 -11.23
CA SER A 98 -5.29 -8.37 -11.84
C SER A 98 -6.01 -7.21 -11.12
N LYS A 99 -7.25 -7.45 -10.65
CA LYS A 99 -8.02 -6.49 -9.84
C LYS A 99 -7.37 -6.29 -8.48
N VAL A 100 -6.91 -7.36 -7.85
CA VAL A 100 -6.21 -7.33 -6.55
C VAL A 100 -4.95 -6.48 -6.64
N ILE A 101 -4.12 -6.70 -7.67
CA ILE A 101 -2.88 -5.95 -7.93
C ILE A 101 -3.17 -4.45 -8.13
N ARG A 102 -4.17 -4.10 -8.96
CA ARG A 102 -4.55 -2.70 -9.18
C ARG A 102 -5.08 -2.02 -7.93
N THR A 103 -5.80 -2.76 -7.08
CA THR A 103 -6.29 -2.23 -5.80
C THR A 103 -5.13 -1.98 -4.85
N ALA A 104 -4.17 -2.91 -4.77
CA ALA A 104 -2.97 -2.76 -3.95
C ALA A 104 -2.11 -1.58 -4.40
N ALA A 105 -1.92 -1.40 -5.72
CA ALA A 105 -1.18 -0.26 -6.27
C ALA A 105 -1.82 1.08 -5.89
N ARG A 106 -3.16 1.22 -6.02
CA ARG A 106 -3.89 2.42 -5.61
C ARG A 106 -3.77 2.69 -4.11
N MET A 107 -3.79 1.65 -3.28
CA MET A 107 -3.59 1.80 -1.84
C MET A 107 -2.16 2.25 -1.53
N ALA A 108 -1.15 1.65 -2.17
CA ALA A 108 0.24 2.05 -2.01
C ALA A 108 0.47 3.51 -2.42
N GLU A 109 -0.14 3.96 -3.50
CA GLU A 109 -0.11 5.35 -3.95
C GLU A 109 -0.80 6.28 -2.93
N ALA A 110 -2.01 5.93 -2.48
CA ALA A 110 -2.79 6.74 -1.54
C ALA A 110 -2.08 6.91 -0.18
N PHE A 111 -1.41 5.86 0.30
CA PHE A 111 -0.64 5.89 1.55
C PHE A 111 0.81 6.36 1.35
N HIS A 112 1.23 6.65 0.12
CA HIS A 112 2.63 6.94 -0.22
C HIS A 112 3.61 5.88 0.32
N GLY A 113 3.14 4.64 0.38
CA GLY A 113 3.82 3.51 1.00
C GLY A 113 4.69 2.73 0.01
N LYS A 114 5.48 1.79 0.56
CA LYS A 114 6.18 0.80 -0.26
C LYS A 114 5.18 -0.17 -0.85
N PHE A 115 5.43 -0.62 -2.07
CA PHE A 115 4.60 -1.60 -2.76
C PHE A 115 5.41 -2.83 -3.15
N THR A 116 5.03 -3.99 -2.63
CA THR A 116 5.67 -5.28 -2.93
C THR A 116 4.63 -6.29 -3.41
N ALA A 117 4.96 -7.02 -4.45
CA ALA A 117 4.17 -8.14 -4.95
C ALA A 117 4.92 -9.44 -4.68
N LEU A 118 4.34 -10.28 -3.84
CA LEU A 118 4.91 -11.52 -3.36
C LEU A 118 4.30 -12.72 -4.07
N PHE A 119 5.14 -13.54 -4.66
CA PHE A 119 4.77 -14.86 -5.15
C PHE A 119 5.30 -15.92 -4.19
N VAL A 120 4.42 -16.78 -3.68
CA VAL A 120 4.80 -17.96 -2.90
C VAL A 120 4.82 -19.16 -3.84
N GLU A 121 6.02 -19.65 -4.15
CA GLU A 121 6.20 -20.84 -4.96
C GLU A 121 6.01 -22.09 -4.10
N THR A 122 4.91 -22.80 -4.33
CA THR A 122 4.58 -24.06 -3.65
C THR A 122 4.92 -25.25 -4.55
N THR A 123 5.01 -26.45 -3.98
CA THR A 123 5.18 -27.69 -4.79
C THR A 123 4.08 -27.81 -5.84
N SER A 124 2.83 -27.50 -5.50
CA SER A 124 1.70 -27.50 -6.42
C SER A 124 1.76 -26.40 -7.49
N SER A 125 2.48 -25.31 -7.26
CA SER A 125 2.64 -24.26 -8.27
C SER A 125 3.60 -24.61 -9.39
N ARG A 126 4.46 -25.62 -9.18
CA ARG A 126 5.37 -26.15 -10.22
C ARG A 126 4.63 -27.01 -11.26
N GLU A 127 3.46 -27.52 -10.89
CA GLU A 127 2.60 -28.36 -11.77
C GLU A 127 1.47 -27.54 -12.44
N LEU A 128 1.60 -26.21 -12.48
CA LEU A 128 0.60 -25.36 -13.10
C LEU A 128 0.49 -25.62 -14.60
N LYS A 129 -0.74 -25.66 -15.10
CA LYS A 129 -1.03 -25.72 -16.54
C LYS A 129 -0.47 -24.48 -17.24
N GLU A 130 -0.06 -24.62 -18.50
CA GLU A 130 0.58 -23.59 -19.30
C GLU A 130 -0.20 -22.25 -19.28
N GLY A 131 -1.52 -22.28 -19.45
CA GLY A 131 -2.35 -21.07 -19.37
C GLY A 131 -2.36 -20.37 -17.98
N ASN A 132 -2.09 -21.09 -16.89
CA ASN A 132 -1.96 -20.49 -15.57
C ASN A 132 -0.57 -19.86 -15.37
N ILE A 133 0.46 -20.45 -15.97
CA ILE A 133 1.81 -19.89 -15.97
C ILE A 133 1.83 -18.58 -16.73
N GLU A 134 1.23 -18.54 -17.92
CA GLU A 134 1.16 -17.32 -18.73
C GLU A 134 0.41 -16.20 -17.99
N ARG A 135 -0.74 -16.49 -17.40
CA ARG A 135 -1.48 -15.53 -16.58
C ARG A 135 -0.69 -15.02 -15.38
N LEU A 136 0.08 -15.89 -14.72
CA LEU A 136 0.96 -15.48 -13.64
C LEU A 136 2.06 -14.51 -14.13
N ARG A 137 2.65 -14.77 -15.30
CA ARG A 137 3.63 -13.86 -15.93
C ARG A 137 3.01 -12.49 -16.24
N GLU A 138 1.78 -12.48 -16.76
CA GLU A 138 1.04 -11.24 -17.00
C GLU A 138 0.80 -10.47 -15.70
N HIS A 139 0.45 -11.15 -14.61
CA HIS A 139 0.26 -10.53 -13.29
C HIS A 139 1.57 -9.98 -12.72
N VAL A 140 2.68 -10.70 -12.84
CA VAL A 140 4.01 -10.21 -12.43
C VAL A 140 4.37 -8.96 -13.24
N LYS A 141 4.16 -8.97 -14.55
CA LYS A 141 4.40 -7.81 -15.41
C LYS A 141 3.53 -6.64 -14.98
N LEU A 142 2.22 -6.85 -14.79
CA LEU A 142 1.29 -5.81 -14.34
C LEU A 142 1.72 -5.19 -13.00
N ALA A 143 2.10 -6.03 -12.03
CA ALA A 143 2.57 -5.54 -10.72
C ALA A 143 3.84 -4.68 -10.86
N LYS A 144 4.78 -5.12 -11.69
CA LYS A 144 6.02 -4.37 -11.97
C LYS A 144 5.74 -3.05 -12.67
N ASP A 145 4.85 -3.03 -13.67
CA ASP A 145 4.46 -1.82 -14.41
C ASP A 145 3.75 -0.81 -13.50
N LEU A 146 3.08 -1.29 -12.44
CA LEU A 146 2.45 -0.45 -11.41
C LEU A 146 3.40 -0.08 -10.25
N GLY A 147 4.70 -0.35 -10.39
CA GLY A 147 5.73 0.07 -9.43
C GLY A 147 5.98 -0.88 -8.26
N ALA A 148 5.45 -2.11 -8.29
CA ALA A 148 5.74 -3.09 -7.25
C ALA A 148 7.16 -3.64 -7.35
N LYS A 149 7.80 -3.82 -6.19
CA LYS A 149 8.96 -4.70 -6.06
C LYS A 149 8.47 -6.15 -6.11
N ILE A 150 9.03 -6.96 -7.00
CA ILE A 150 8.65 -8.37 -7.12
C ILE A 150 9.55 -9.21 -6.23
N GLU A 151 8.94 -10.01 -5.36
CA GLU A 151 9.63 -10.95 -4.48
C GLU A 151 9.04 -12.36 -4.63
N THR A 152 9.90 -13.36 -4.47
CA THR A 152 9.50 -14.77 -4.52
C THR A 152 10.03 -15.48 -3.30
N VAL A 153 9.17 -16.24 -2.63
CA VAL A 153 9.53 -17.12 -1.52
C VAL A 153 9.08 -18.54 -1.80
N TYR A 154 9.73 -19.51 -1.19
CA TYR A 154 9.48 -20.94 -1.44
C TYR A 154 8.88 -21.60 -0.19
N GLY A 155 7.78 -22.32 -0.35
CA GLY A 155 7.18 -23.08 0.73
C GLY A 155 5.72 -23.44 0.47
N ASP A 156 5.27 -24.58 0.99
CA ASP A 156 3.92 -25.10 0.75
C ASP A 156 2.84 -24.43 1.62
N ASP A 157 3.23 -23.85 2.74
CA ASP A 157 2.33 -23.09 3.60
C ASP A 157 2.35 -21.60 3.24
N VAL A 158 1.44 -21.19 2.37
CA VAL A 158 1.35 -19.82 1.87
C VAL A 158 1.14 -18.81 3.01
N ALA A 159 0.27 -19.10 3.99
CA ALA A 159 -0.01 -18.18 5.09
C ALA A 159 1.25 -17.96 5.95
N TYR A 160 1.97 -19.02 6.25
CA TYR A 160 3.23 -18.94 7.00
C TYR A 160 4.28 -18.12 6.24
N GLN A 161 4.47 -18.38 4.93
CA GLN A 161 5.46 -17.64 4.13
C GLN A 161 5.12 -16.14 4.03
N VAL A 162 3.84 -15.81 3.87
CA VAL A 162 3.38 -14.42 3.85
C VAL A 162 3.61 -13.76 5.22
N SER A 163 3.30 -14.44 6.33
CA SER A 163 3.51 -13.89 7.67
C SER A 163 4.99 -13.63 7.97
N GLU A 164 5.86 -14.58 7.66
CA GLU A 164 7.32 -14.43 7.87
C GLU A 164 7.91 -13.33 7.00
N PHE A 165 7.54 -13.28 5.72
CA PHE A 165 7.96 -12.20 4.83
C PHE A 165 7.50 -10.84 5.37
N SER A 166 6.26 -10.77 5.85
CA SER A 166 5.68 -9.53 6.37
C SER A 166 6.42 -9.02 7.60
N LYS A 167 6.80 -9.91 8.52
CA LYS A 167 7.60 -9.57 9.72
C LYS A 167 8.99 -9.04 9.33
N ILE A 168 9.70 -9.77 8.45
CA ILE A 168 11.06 -9.41 8.03
C ILE A 168 11.08 -8.09 7.26
N SER A 169 10.08 -7.87 6.41
CA SER A 169 10.01 -6.70 5.53
C SER A 169 9.22 -5.53 6.11
N SER A 170 8.74 -5.66 7.36
CA SER A 170 7.90 -4.65 8.02
C SER A 170 6.68 -4.25 7.17
N VAL A 171 5.96 -5.26 6.68
CA VAL A 171 4.69 -5.06 5.97
C VAL A 171 3.61 -4.66 6.96
N SER A 172 2.83 -3.64 6.64
CA SER A 172 1.70 -3.18 7.47
C SER A 172 0.36 -3.69 6.95
N LYS A 173 0.23 -3.84 5.62
CA LYS A 173 -1.03 -4.21 4.97
C LYS A 173 -0.81 -5.29 3.93
N VAL A 174 -1.61 -6.36 4.00
CA VAL A 174 -1.60 -7.46 3.03
C VAL A 174 -2.92 -7.49 2.25
N ILE A 175 -2.83 -7.54 0.92
CA ILE A 175 -4.00 -7.58 0.04
C ILE A 175 -4.03 -8.92 -0.68
N ILE A 176 -5.12 -9.65 -0.48
CA ILE A 176 -5.32 -11.01 -0.99
C ILE A 176 -6.62 -11.09 -1.76
N GLY A 177 -6.62 -11.80 -2.89
CA GLY A 177 -7.83 -12.18 -3.60
C GLY A 177 -8.55 -13.34 -2.90
N ARG A 178 -9.87 -13.32 -2.91
CA ARG A 178 -10.66 -14.46 -2.42
C ARG A 178 -10.49 -15.64 -3.37
N THR A 179 -10.11 -16.80 -2.84
CA THR A 179 -9.94 -18.03 -3.64
C THR A 179 -11.18 -18.91 -3.49
N LYS A 180 -11.81 -19.26 -4.62
CA LYS A 180 -12.98 -20.18 -4.69
C LYS A 180 -12.62 -21.67 -4.54
N LYS A 181 -11.41 -22.06 -4.16
CA LYS A 181 -11.10 -23.49 -4.01
C LYS A 181 -12.10 -24.12 -3.06
N LYS A 182 -12.88 -25.10 -3.60
CA LYS A 182 -13.80 -25.94 -2.80
C LYS A 182 -13.07 -26.39 -1.55
N ARG A 183 -13.59 -25.99 -0.40
CA ARG A 183 -13.08 -26.41 0.90
C ARG A 183 -13.02 -27.94 0.90
N HIS A 184 -11.84 -28.51 0.96
CA HIS A 184 -11.70 -29.90 1.41
C HIS A 184 -12.31 -29.94 2.82
N LEU A 185 -13.24 -30.87 3.04
CA LEU A 185 -13.97 -31.07 4.30
C LEU A 185 -13.08 -31.10 5.57
N TRP A 186 -11.77 -31.22 5.41
CA TRP A 186 -10.77 -31.35 6.47
C TRP A 186 -9.93 -30.09 6.70
N SER A 187 -9.99 -29.07 5.87
CA SER A 187 -9.32 -27.79 6.10
C SER A 187 -10.26 -26.80 6.79
N ARG A 188 -10.16 -26.72 8.10
CA ARG A 188 -11.01 -25.86 8.96
C ARG A 188 -10.78 -24.39 8.75
N PHE A 189 -9.59 -23.99 8.30
CA PHE A 189 -9.17 -22.59 8.19
C PHE A 189 -8.72 -22.27 6.77
N GLY A 190 -9.17 -21.12 6.23
CA GLY A 190 -8.66 -20.55 4.98
C GLY A 190 -7.27 -19.92 5.16
N ILE A 191 -6.61 -19.57 4.06
CA ILE A 191 -5.32 -18.86 4.11
C ILE A 191 -5.43 -17.58 4.94
N VAL A 192 -6.55 -16.88 4.85
CA VAL A 192 -6.82 -15.63 5.58
C VAL A 192 -6.91 -15.87 7.09
N ASP A 193 -7.67 -16.88 7.51
CA ASP A 193 -7.84 -17.20 8.92
C ASP A 193 -6.48 -17.54 9.56
N ARG A 194 -5.68 -18.35 8.85
CA ARG A 194 -4.32 -18.69 9.31
C ARG A 194 -3.37 -17.51 9.32
N LEU A 195 -3.47 -16.61 8.33
CA LEU A 195 -2.64 -15.40 8.31
C LEU A 195 -2.93 -14.49 9.49
N ILE A 196 -4.22 -14.32 9.85
CA ILE A 196 -4.64 -13.54 11.02
C ILE A 196 -4.12 -14.16 12.32
N GLU A 197 -4.09 -15.50 12.41
CA GLU A 197 -3.52 -16.19 13.58
C GLU A 197 -2.00 -16.02 13.69
N LEU A 198 -1.28 -16.08 12.55
CA LEU A 198 0.20 -16.03 12.51
C LEU A 198 0.77 -14.61 12.59
N ALA A 199 -0.01 -13.62 12.21
CA ALA A 199 0.40 -12.21 12.17
C ALA A 199 -0.80 -11.30 12.50
N PRO A 200 -1.25 -11.26 13.77
CA PRO A 200 -2.40 -10.49 14.20
C PRO A 200 -2.21 -8.97 14.07
N GLU A 201 -0.98 -8.51 13.93
CA GLU A 201 -0.61 -7.11 13.72
C GLU A 201 -0.80 -6.63 12.28
N LEU A 202 -1.06 -7.55 11.32
CA LEU A 202 -1.24 -7.21 9.91
C LEU A 202 -2.69 -6.82 9.59
N ASP A 203 -2.86 -5.72 8.89
CA ASP A 203 -4.13 -5.39 8.25
C ASP A 203 -4.34 -6.26 7.01
N VAL A 204 -5.32 -7.15 7.02
CA VAL A 204 -5.59 -8.06 5.90
C VAL A 204 -6.81 -7.58 5.11
N TYR A 205 -6.60 -7.23 3.84
CA TYR A 205 -7.65 -6.81 2.91
C TYR A 205 -7.99 -7.94 1.94
N ILE A 206 -9.25 -8.32 1.90
CA ILE A 206 -9.75 -9.38 1.03
C ILE A 206 -10.53 -8.77 -0.12
N ILE A 207 -10.06 -8.97 -1.35
CA ILE A 207 -10.73 -8.51 -2.56
C ILE A 207 -11.61 -9.63 -3.10
N PRO A 208 -12.95 -9.43 -3.17
CA PRO A 208 -13.86 -10.44 -3.68
C PRO A 208 -13.72 -10.62 -5.19
N ASP A 209 -14.03 -11.83 -5.67
CA ASP A 209 -14.15 -12.14 -7.08
C ASP A 209 -15.48 -11.62 -7.63
N GLU A 210 -15.48 -10.95 -8.79
CA GLU A 210 -16.69 -10.31 -9.36
C GLU A 210 -17.71 -11.32 -9.89
N GLU A 211 -17.27 -12.53 -10.25
CA GLU A 211 -18.16 -13.55 -10.81
C GLU A 211 -19.18 -14.15 -9.81
N GLU A 212 -19.03 -13.87 -8.50
CA GLU A 212 -19.96 -14.40 -7.48
C GLU A 212 -21.26 -13.60 -7.32
N ASN A 213 -21.30 -12.33 -7.73
CA ASN A 213 -22.42 -11.46 -7.35
C ASN A 213 -23.65 -11.54 -8.26
N VAL A 214 -23.55 -12.10 -9.47
CA VAL A 214 -24.68 -12.11 -10.41
C VAL A 214 -25.56 -13.37 -10.23
N GLU A 215 -24.95 -14.55 -9.99
CA GLU A 215 -25.75 -15.77 -9.82
C GLU A 215 -26.39 -15.90 -8.43
N ASP A 216 -25.73 -15.45 -7.37
CA ASP A 216 -26.29 -15.53 -6.00
C ASP A 216 -27.36 -14.46 -5.75
N ILE A 217 -27.22 -13.26 -6.32
CA ILE A 217 -28.29 -12.24 -6.28
C ILE A 217 -29.54 -12.73 -7.01
N ASN A 218 -29.39 -13.36 -8.18
CA ASN A 218 -30.51 -13.92 -8.92
C ASN A 218 -31.18 -15.09 -8.18
N LYS A 219 -30.42 -15.95 -7.48
CA LYS A 219 -31.00 -17.02 -6.65
C LYS A 219 -31.74 -16.48 -5.42
N ILE A 220 -31.23 -15.43 -4.80
CA ILE A 220 -31.89 -14.77 -3.64
C ILE A 220 -33.16 -14.04 -4.10
N CYS A 221 -33.15 -13.37 -5.24
CA CYS A 221 -34.32 -12.73 -5.81
C CYS A 221 -35.41 -13.75 -6.21
N LEU A 222 -35.04 -14.83 -6.90
CA LEU A 222 -35.96 -15.91 -7.28
C LEU A 222 -36.56 -16.64 -6.08
N ASN A 223 -35.81 -16.80 -4.98
CA ASN A 223 -36.36 -17.37 -3.73
C ASN A 223 -37.30 -16.41 -3.00
N LYS A 224 -37.07 -15.08 -3.03
CA LYS A 224 -37.99 -14.11 -2.47
C LYS A 224 -39.31 -14.05 -3.21
N GLU A 225 -39.30 -14.11 -4.54
CA GLU A 225 -40.55 -14.17 -5.33
C GLU A 225 -41.36 -15.46 -5.06
N LYS A 226 -40.70 -16.62 -4.87
CA LYS A 226 -41.37 -17.86 -4.50
C LYS A 226 -41.98 -17.86 -3.11
N ILE A 227 -41.43 -17.11 -2.17
CA ILE A 227 -41.97 -16.98 -0.81
C ILE A 227 -43.19 -16.05 -0.82
N THR A 228 -43.17 -14.96 -1.57
CA THR A 228 -44.28 -13.99 -1.66
C THR A 228 -45.53 -14.58 -2.34
N ILE A 229 -45.37 -15.52 -3.30
CA ILE A 229 -46.50 -16.19 -3.96
C ILE A 229 -47.16 -17.22 -3.05
N LYS A 230 -46.45 -17.83 -2.09
CA LYS A 230 -47.03 -18.79 -1.15
C LYS A 230 -47.86 -18.14 -0.04
N ASP A 231 -47.50 -16.92 0.36
CA ASP A 231 -48.24 -16.19 1.42
C ASP A 231 -49.48 -15.43 0.92
N SER A 232 -49.71 -15.42 -0.40
CA SER A 232 -50.92 -14.81 -1.00
C SER A 232 -52.05 -15.80 -1.31
N LEU A 233 -51.93 -17.07 -0.89
CA LEU A 233 -52.90 -18.16 -1.18
C LEU A 233 -53.44 -18.82 0.10
N ILE A 234 -53.50 -18.08 1.22
CA ILE A 234 -54.21 -18.48 2.47
C ILE A 234 -55.22 -17.41 2.83
#